data_b65fee0d1bad3f38c112a5198be621fb
#
_entry.id   b65fee0d1bad3f38c112a5198be621fb
#
_cell.length_a   1.000
_cell.length_b   1.000
_cell.length_c   1.000
_cell.angle_alpha   90.00
_cell.angle_beta   90.00
_cell.angle_gamma   90.00
#
_symmetry.space_group_name_H-M   'P 1'
#
loop_
_entity.id
_entity.type
_entity.pdbx_description
1 polymer ?
#
loop_
_entity_poly.entity_id
_entity_poly.type
_entity_poly.pdbx_seq_one_letter_code
_entity_poly.pdbx_strand_id
1 'polypeptide(L)'
;MNWDPVDQTVLANEQVDADGRSWRSGALVEKRRLRQWFLAITRYADQLLDDLPSLEGWPERVRTMQANWIGRSQGAEIHFAVIGQGATGALNDAESRISVFTTRPDTLFGVSYLVLAPEHPLVDKLTSPAQRDAVMAFQDWVSRQSEQERTAEDRAKRGVALGAVVRHPASGEELPVWIADYVLADYGSGAVMGVPAHDPRDFQFARQYELPVKPVIIPEGSDPHNFDGEPFTGSGVLIHSGRYDGLNTLEARSQIIAAAEQQGWGVAKVVYKLRDWLISRQRYWGCPIPIIHCPSCGVVPVPEAELPVRLPQQVSLSGRGGSPLNSLVEWKQVACPCCGTAAERETEIGRAHV
;
A
#
# COMPACT_ATOMS: atom_id res chain seq x y z
N MET A 1 3.28 10.29 -3.46
CA MET A 1 2.58 11.59 -3.28
C MET A 1 2.47 12.30 -4.61
N ASN A 2 1.40 13.06 -4.80
CA ASN A 2 1.26 13.92 -5.96
C ASN A 2 2.19 15.12 -5.83
N TRP A 3 3.01 15.39 -6.84
CA TRP A 3 3.97 16.46 -6.86
C TRP A 3 3.75 17.38 -8.05
N ASP A 4 3.66 18.67 -7.77
CA ASP A 4 3.64 19.70 -8.82
C ASP A 4 5.08 20.13 -9.14
N PRO A 5 5.60 19.84 -10.36
CA PRO A 5 6.99 20.16 -10.69
C PRO A 5 7.23 21.66 -10.91
N VAL A 6 6.19 22.44 -11.23
CA VAL A 6 6.27 23.89 -11.45
C VAL A 6 6.21 24.64 -10.13
N ASP A 7 5.20 24.32 -9.30
CA ASP A 7 5.03 24.95 -7.98
C ASP A 7 5.94 24.31 -6.92
N GLN A 8 6.62 23.21 -7.22
CA GLN A 8 7.50 22.45 -6.33
C GLN A 8 6.84 22.17 -4.97
N THR A 9 5.66 21.58 -5.01
CA THR A 9 4.85 21.32 -3.82
C THR A 9 4.09 20.01 -3.93
N VAL A 10 3.83 19.43 -2.77
CA VAL A 10 2.93 18.28 -2.64
C VAL A 10 1.49 18.74 -2.75
N LEU A 11 0.71 17.99 -3.52
CA LEU A 11 -0.72 18.21 -3.73
C LEU A 11 -1.54 17.12 -3.03
N ALA A 12 -2.67 17.52 -2.45
CA ALA A 12 -3.72 16.58 -2.06
C ALA A 12 -4.44 16.04 -3.31
N ASN A 13 -5.15 14.92 -3.18
CA ASN A 13 -5.85 14.32 -4.32
C ASN A 13 -6.87 15.28 -4.95
N GLU A 14 -7.56 16.06 -4.12
CA GLU A 14 -8.56 17.06 -4.54
C GLU A 14 -7.96 18.24 -5.32
N GLN A 15 -6.64 18.38 -5.30
CA GLN A 15 -5.90 19.41 -6.02
C GLN A 15 -5.36 18.94 -7.37
N VAL A 16 -5.69 17.73 -7.74
CA VAL A 16 -5.37 17.13 -9.04
C VAL A 16 -6.68 16.96 -9.81
N ASP A 17 -6.76 17.51 -11.00
CA ASP A 17 -7.96 17.40 -11.85
C ASP A 17 -8.07 16.01 -12.51
N ALA A 18 -9.16 15.81 -13.25
CA ALA A 18 -9.42 14.54 -13.94
C ALA A 18 -8.37 14.20 -15.02
N ASP A 19 -7.65 15.20 -15.54
CA ASP A 19 -6.59 15.03 -16.53
C ASP A 19 -5.20 14.83 -15.88
N GLY A 20 -5.14 14.66 -14.57
CA GLY A 20 -3.90 14.48 -13.81
C GLY A 20 -3.07 15.76 -13.68
N ARG A 21 -3.69 16.93 -13.77
CA ARG A 21 -3.01 18.21 -13.69
C ARG A 21 -3.23 18.91 -12.38
N SER A 22 -2.23 19.71 -11.98
CA SER A 22 -2.32 20.59 -10.82
C SER A 22 -3.39 21.66 -11.04
N TRP A 23 -4.32 21.78 -10.09
CA TRP A 23 -5.40 22.80 -10.10
C TRP A 23 -4.90 24.23 -10.21
N ARG A 24 -3.65 24.49 -9.84
CA ARG A 24 -3.06 25.82 -9.77
C ARG A 24 -2.10 26.11 -10.93
N SER A 25 -1.10 25.25 -11.14
CA SER A 25 -0.09 25.47 -12.19
C SER A 25 -0.52 24.96 -13.57
N GLY A 26 -1.49 24.04 -13.62
CA GLY A 26 -1.88 23.32 -14.84
C GLY A 26 -0.83 22.30 -15.29
N ALA A 27 0.27 22.15 -14.56
CA ALA A 27 1.32 21.16 -14.88
C ALA A 27 0.81 19.74 -14.66
N LEU A 28 1.32 18.81 -15.47
CA LEU A 28 1.10 17.39 -15.22
C LEU A 28 1.73 17.00 -13.89
N VAL A 29 0.95 16.34 -13.04
CA VAL A 29 1.37 15.94 -11.70
C VAL A 29 2.25 14.70 -11.79
N GLU A 30 3.34 14.69 -11.04
CA GLU A 30 4.25 13.57 -10.95
C GLU A 30 4.01 12.79 -9.65
N LYS A 31 4.16 11.46 -9.69
CA LYS A 31 4.19 10.63 -8.48
C LYS A 31 5.62 10.57 -7.94
N ARG A 32 5.87 11.16 -6.77
CA ARG A 32 7.20 11.17 -6.15
C ARG A 32 7.19 10.56 -4.75
N ARG A 33 8.28 9.90 -4.37
CA ARG A 33 8.57 9.52 -2.98
C ARG A 33 9.35 10.65 -2.34
N LEU A 34 8.76 11.28 -1.30
CA LEU A 34 9.35 12.40 -0.60
C LEU A 34 9.35 12.12 0.91
N ARG A 35 10.39 12.60 1.60
CA ARG A 35 10.40 12.62 3.06
C ARG A 35 9.47 13.74 3.53
N GLN A 36 8.46 13.39 4.31
CA GLN A 36 7.39 14.31 4.72
C GLN A 36 6.97 14.05 6.16
N TRP A 37 6.30 15.01 6.78
CA TRP A 37 5.75 14.88 8.12
C TRP A 37 4.33 14.33 8.08
N PHE A 38 4.11 13.30 8.90
CA PHE A 38 2.82 12.65 9.07
C PHE A 38 2.43 12.63 10.54
N LEU A 39 1.16 12.79 10.84
CA LEU A 39 0.59 12.39 12.11
C LEU A 39 0.25 10.90 12.04
N ALA A 40 0.78 10.14 12.99
CA ALA A 40 0.63 8.68 13.04
C ALA A 40 -0.76 8.28 13.57
N ILE A 41 -1.82 8.72 12.87
CA ILE A 41 -3.22 8.45 13.26
C ILE A 41 -3.59 6.97 13.18
N THR A 42 -2.87 6.19 12.39
CA THR A 42 -3.07 4.73 12.31
C THR A 42 -2.83 4.03 13.63
N ARG A 43 -2.03 4.61 14.54
CA ARG A 43 -1.83 4.09 15.91
C ARG A 43 -3.11 4.07 16.74
N TYR A 44 -4.08 4.88 16.38
CA TYR A 44 -5.37 5.00 17.07
C TYR A 44 -6.50 4.29 16.31
N ALA A 45 -6.20 3.54 15.25
CA ALA A 45 -7.21 2.97 14.37
C ALA A 45 -8.20 2.06 15.11
N ASP A 46 -7.71 1.17 15.99
CA ASP A 46 -8.57 0.31 16.81
C ASP A 46 -9.41 1.14 17.78
N GLN A 47 -8.77 2.07 18.53
CA GLN A 47 -9.48 2.91 19.46
C GLN A 47 -10.56 3.77 18.77
N LEU A 48 -10.24 4.36 17.62
CA LEU A 48 -11.21 5.13 16.83
C LEU A 48 -12.41 4.27 16.41
N LEU A 49 -12.16 3.01 16.05
CA LEU A 49 -13.23 2.07 15.67
C LEU A 49 -14.07 1.65 16.88
N ASP A 50 -13.42 1.36 18.00
CA ASP A 50 -14.08 0.93 19.24
C ASP A 50 -14.91 2.06 19.89
N ASP A 51 -14.49 3.32 19.71
CA ASP A 51 -15.19 4.50 20.23
C ASP A 51 -16.41 4.92 19.37
N LEU A 52 -16.53 4.47 18.11
CA LEU A 52 -17.65 4.83 17.23
C LEU A 52 -19.04 4.54 17.81
N PRO A 53 -19.30 3.39 18.50
CA PRO A 53 -20.59 3.13 19.11
C PRO A 53 -20.97 4.13 20.21
N SER A 54 -19.99 4.73 20.92
CA SER A 54 -20.21 5.70 21.98
C SER A 54 -20.67 7.09 21.49
N LEU A 55 -20.55 7.34 20.17
CA LEU A 55 -20.97 8.60 19.54
C LEU A 55 -22.48 8.58 19.24
N GLU A 56 -23.29 8.51 20.29
CA GLU A 56 -24.76 8.39 20.18
C GLU A 56 -25.41 9.52 19.38
N GLY A 57 -24.85 10.74 19.44
CA GLY A 57 -25.32 11.90 18.67
C GLY A 57 -25.02 11.85 17.18
N TRP A 58 -24.25 10.85 16.71
CA TRP A 58 -23.93 10.70 15.30
C TRP A 58 -24.95 9.78 14.60
N PRO A 59 -25.45 10.15 13.41
CA PRO A 59 -26.28 9.25 12.62
C PRO A 59 -25.57 7.94 12.33
N GLU A 60 -26.29 6.82 12.34
CA GLU A 60 -25.73 5.49 12.08
C GLU A 60 -24.96 5.42 10.74
N ARG A 61 -25.54 6.07 9.70
CA ARG A 61 -24.86 6.18 8.40
C ARG A 61 -23.45 6.79 8.51
N VAL A 62 -23.27 7.83 9.33
CA VAL A 62 -21.97 8.49 9.51
C VAL A 62 -21.00 7.56 10.23
N ARG A 63 -21.45 6.87 11.30
CA ARG A 63 -20.63 5.89 12.01
C ARG A 63 -20.18 4.74 11.09
N THR A 64 -21.09 4.23 10.25
CA THR A 64 -20.76 3.21 9.23
C THR A 64 -19.75 3.73 8.21
N MET A 65 -19.91 4.97 7.74
CA MET A 65 -18.93 5.57 6.81
C MET A 65 -17.55 5.70 7.46
N GLN A 66 -17.46 6.09 8.73
CA GLN A 66 -16.20 6.18 9.46
C GLN A 66 -15.58 4.80 9.68
N ALA A 67 -16.36 3.80 10.06
CA ALA A 67 -15.88 2.42 10.20
C ALA A 67 -15.30 1.89 8.87
N ASN A 68 -15.97 2.15 7.75
CA ASN A 68 -15.52 1.78 6.42
C ASN A 68 -14.26 2.57 5.98
N TRP A 69 -14.14 3.82 6.41
CA TRP A 69 -12.96 4.65 6.17
C TRP A 69 -11.74 4.13 6.94
N ILE A 70 -11.91 3.78 8.21
CA ILE A 70 -10.87 3.14 9.02
C ILE A 70 -10.52 1.78 8.41
N GLY A 71 -11.54 1.01 8.02
CA GLY A 71 -11.42 -0.17 7.18
C GLY A 71 -10.52 -1.25 7.78
N ARG A 72 -10.83 -1.71 9.01
CA ARG A 72 -10.11 -2.80 9.68
C ARG A 72 -10.34 -4.11 8.94
N SER A 73 -9.28 -4.75 8.49
CA SER A 73 -9.29 -6.05 7.83
C SER A 73 -8.46 -7.05 8.61
N GLN A 74 -9.05 -8.17 8.99
CA GLN A 74 -8.36 -9.27 9.66
C GLN A 74 -8.06 -10.38 8.64
N GLY A 75 -6.86 -10.94 8.71
CA GLY A 75 -6.44 -11.99 7.80
C GLY A 75 -5.11 -12.59 8.23
N ALA A 76 -4.36 -13.00 7.24
CA ALA A 76 -3.01 -13.54 7.42
C ALA A 76 -2.02 -12.88 6.46
N GLU A 77 -0.79 -12.74 6.91
CA GLU A 77 0.35 -12.52 6.04
C GLU A 77 1.00 -13.86 5.77
N ILE A 78 1.07 -14.23 4.48
CA ILE A 78 1.62 -15.51 4.00
C ILE A 78 2.92 -15.21 3.25
N HIS A 79 3.95 -16.01 3.50
CA HIS A 79 5.28 -15.86 2.92
C HIS A 79 5.52 -16.93 1.85
N PHE A 80 5.78 -16.50 0.63
CA PHE A 80 6.12 -17.36 -0.50
C PHE A 80 7.61 -17.24 -0.79
N ALA A 81 8.35 -18.34 -0.69
CA ALA A 81 9.78 -18.34 -0.95
C ALA A 81 10.06 -18.19 -2.46
N VAL A 82 10.96 -17.27 -2.82
CA VAL A 82 11.43 -17.10 -4.20
C VAL A 82 12.34 -18.27 -4.57
N ILE A 83 12.11 -18.87 -5.73
CA ILE A 83 12.92 -19.99 -6.23
C ILE A 83 13.94 -19.47 -7.24
N GLY A 84 15.19 -19.91 -7.11
CA GLY A 84 16.29 -19.53 -7.99
C GLY A 84 16.98 -18.24 -7.58
N GLN A 85 17.93 -17.81 -8.39
CA GLN A 85 18.61 -16.53 -8.21
C GLN A 85 17.75 -15.42 -8.81
N GLY A 86 17.63 -14.27 -8.11
CA GLY A 86 17.03 -13.09 -8.69
C GLY A 86 17.76 -12.64 -9.95
N ALA A 87 17.08 -11.97 -10.86
CA ALA A 87 17.62 -11.55 -12.16
C ALA A 87 18.89 -10.70 -12.06
N THR A 88 19.13 -10.05 -10.91
CA THR A 88 20.24 -9.11 -10.67
C THR A 88 21.27 -9.59 -9.65
N GLY A 89 21.19 -10.86 -9.20
CA GLY A 89 22.15 -11.40 -8.22
C GLY A 89 21.51 -12.09 -7.02
N ALA A 90 22.31 -12.33 -5.98
CA ALA A 90 21.83 -12.96 -4.75
C ALA A 90 20.83 -12.06 -4.02
N LEU A 91 19.67 -12.62 -3.68
CA LEU A 91 18.67 -11.99 -2.84
C LEU A 91 19.11 -12.10 -1.38
N ASN A 92 18.89 -11.06 -0.58
CA ASN A 92 19.05 -11.15 0.87
C ASN A 92 17.85 -11.90 1.50
N ASP A 93 17.92 -12.21 2.80
CA ASP A 93 16.87 -12.98 3.50
C ASP A 93 15.48 -12.34 3.39
N ALA A 94 15.39 -11.01 3.38
CA ALA A 94 14.12 -10.29 3.24
C ALA A 94 13.58 -10.32 1.80
N GLU A 95 14.48 -10.41 0.81
CA GLU A 95 14.16 -10.45 -0.63
C GLU A 95 13.90 -11.87 -1.13
N SER A 96 14.32 -12.87 -0.36
CA SER A 96 14.12 -14.28 -0.68
C SER A 96 12.68 -14.77 -0.54
N ARG A 97 11.77 -13.89 -0.11
CA ARG A 97 10.35 -14.19 0.05
C ARG A 97 9.46 -13.02 -0.36
N ILE A 98 8.28 -13.35 -0.90
CA ILE A 98 7.20 -12.41 -1.15
C ILE A 98 6.16 -12.60 -0.06
N SER A 99 5.86 -11.53 0.69
CA SER A 99 4.81 -11.54 1.71
C SER A 99 3.51 -11.03 1.12
N VAL A 100 2.42 -11.77 1.30
CA VAL A 100 1.09 -11.45 0.79
C VAL A 100 0.12 -11.35 1.95
N PHE A 101 -0.62 -10.24 2.06
CA PHE A 101 -1.74 -10.13 2.97
C PHE A 101 -3.02 -10.63 2.31
N THR A 102 -3.76 -11.50 2.98
CA THR A 102 -5.07 -11.97 2.54
C THR A 102 -6.08 -12.02 3.68
N THR A 103 -7.32 -11.61 3.40
CA THR A 103 -8.48 -11.83 4.30
C THR A 103 -9.11 -13.21 4.10
N ARG A 104 -8.67 -13.94 3.05
CA ARG A 104 -9.19 -15.23 2.64
C ARG A 104 -8.09 -16.32 2.66
N PRO A 105 -7.44 -16.61 3.81
CA PRO A 105 -6.46 -17.70 3.87
C PRO A 105 -7.06 -19.06 3.55
N ASP A 106 -8.37 -19.23 3.65
CA ASP A 106 -9.14 -20.39 3.22
C ASP A 106 -8.99 -20.70 1.71
N THR A 107 -8.63 -19.71 0.88
CA THR A 107 -8.41 -19.90 -0.57
C THR A 107 -6.95 -20.25 -0.92
N LEU A 108 -6.07 -20.40 0.06
CA LEU A 108 -4.62 -20.58 -0.14
C LEU A 108 -4.28 -21.68 -1.15
N PHE A 109 -4.92 -22.83 -1.09
CA PHE A 109 -4.67 -23.95 -2.00
C PHE A 109 -5.18 -23.73 -3.44
N GLY A 110 -6.00 -22.70 -3.64
CA GLY A 110 -6.48 -22.24 -4.95
C GLY A 110 -5.55 -21.23 -5.64
N VAL A 111 -4.43 -20.89 -5.01
CA VAL A 111 -3.46 -19.96 -5.60
C VAL A 111 -2.86 -20.54 -6.86
N SER A 112 -2.87 -19.76 -7.94
CA SER A 112 -2.33 -20.14 -9.24
C SER A 112 -1.13 -19.29 -9.65
N TYR A 113 -1.00 -18.10 -9.10
CA TYR A 113 0.08 -17.15 -9.37
C TYR A 113 0.18 -16.12 -8.26
N LEU A 114 1.31 -15.41 -8.17
CA LEU A 114 1.43 -14.19 -7.36
C LEU A 114 1.45 -12.96 -8.25
N VAL A 115 0.90 -11.85 -7.73
CA VAL A 115 0.91 -10.56 -8.40
C VAL A 115 1.50 -9.50 -7.50
N LEU A 116 2.47 -8.77 -8.01
CA LEU A 116 3.03 -7.58 -7.37
C LEU A 116 2.44 -6.31 -7.99
N ALA A 117 2.35 -5.27 -7.20
CA ALA A 117 2.15 -3.94 -7.75
C ALA A 117 3.33 -3.57 -8.65
N PRO A 118 3.14 -2.88 -9.78
CA PRO A 118 4.24 -2.48 -10.67
C PRO A 118 5.33 -1.64 -9.98
N GLU A 119 4.97 -0.94 -8.91
CA GLU A 119 5.88 -0.11 -8.09
C GLU A 119 6.55 -0.86 -6.93
N HIS A 120 6.31 -2.16 -6.81
CA HIS A 120 6.83 -2.95 -5.70
C HIS A 120 8.37 -3.08 -5.77
N PRO A 121 9.12 -2.93 -4.65
CA PRO A 121 10.58 -2.91 -4.66
C PRO A 121 11.26 -4.18 -5.20
N LEU A 122 10.57 -5.31 -5.16
CA LEU A 122 11.09 -6.58 -5.68
C LEU A 122 10.95 -6.74 -7.20
N VAL A 123 10.18 -5.88 -7.89
CA VAL A 123 9.92 -6.04 -9.33
C VAL A 123 11.23 -6.05 -10.11
N ASP A 124 12.08 -5.04 -9.93
CA ASP A 124 13.34 -4.95 -10.67
C ASP A 124 14.29 -6.12 -10.38
N LYS A 125 14.25 -6.67 -9.15
CA LYS A 125 15.09 -7.77 -8.71
C LYS A 125 14.62 -9.13 -9.21
N LEU A 126 13.31 -9.29 -9.36
CA LEU A 126 12.68 -10.53 -9.79
C LEU A 126 12.46 -10.60 -11.30
N THR A 127 12.61 -9.47 -12.00
CA THR A 127 12.42 -9.43 -13.46
C THR A 127 13.58 -10.15 -14.17
N SER A 128 13.26 -11.19 -14.90
CA SER A 128 14.23 -11.88 -15.73
C SER A 128 14.73 -10.99 -16.88
N PRO A 129 15.94 -11.21 -17.40
CA PRO A 129 16.46 -10.43 -18.54
C PRO A 129 15.53 -10.42 -19.75
N ALA A 130 14.84 -11.52 -20.03
CA ALA A 130 13.91 -11.66 -21.15
C ALA A 130 12.62 -10.82 -20.98
N GLN A 131 12.23 -10.51 -19.74
CA GLN A 131 11.01 -9.75 -19.45
C GLN A 131 11.26 -8.27 -19.18
N ARG A 132 12.52 -7.84 -19.12
CA ARG A 132 12.89 -6.49 -18.68
C ARG A 132 12.21 -5.39 -19.49
N ASP A 133 12.26 -5.45 -20.80
CA ASP A 133 11.69 -4.40 -21.65
C ASP A 133 10.16 -4.33 -21.52
N ALA A 134 9.50 -5.49 -21.46
CA ALA A 134 8.05 -5.56 -21.27
C ALA A 134 7.61 -5.02 -19.90
N VAL A 135 8.37 -5.34 -18.84
CA VAL A 135 8.11 -4.85 -17.48
C VAL A 135 8.31 -3.34 -17.41
N MET A 136 9.40 -2.80 -17.95
CA MET A 136 9.65 -1.35 -17.97
C MET A 136 8.56 -0.58 -18.74
N ALA A 137 8.16 -1.07 -19.91
CA ALA A 137 7.08 -0.47 -20.69
C ALA A 137 5.74 -0.49 -19.93
N PHE A 138 5.47 -1.59 -19.21
CA PHE A 138 4.26 -1.70 -18.40
C PHE A 138 4.28 -0.76 -17.19
N GLN A 139 5.41 -0.65 -16.47
CA GLN A 139 5.59 0.29 -15.35
C GLN A 139 5.40 1.74 -15.82
N ASP A 140 5.99 2.13 -16.95
CA ASP A 140 5.81 3.46 -17.53
C ASP A 140 4.33 3.74 -17.90
N TRP A 141 3.65 2.75 -18.50
CA TRP A 141 2.23 2.88 -18.80
C TRP A 141 1.37 3.02 -17.54
N VAL A 142 1.61 2.20 -16.49
CA VAL A 142 0.87 2.26 -15.22
C VAL A 142 1.11 3.58 -14.49
N SER A 143 2.33 4.13 -14.55
CA SER A 143 2.67 5.39 -13.86
C SER A 143 1.80 6.58 -14.27
N ARG A 144 1.19 6.51 -15.46
CA ARG A 144 0.29 7.52 -16.04
C ARG A 144 -1.18 7.30 -15.70
N GLN A 145 -1.52 6.17 -15.02
CA GLN A 145 -2.90 5.82 -14.64
C GLN A 145 -3.22 6.31 -13.23
N SER A 146 -4.44 6.76 -13.00
CA SER A 146 -4.94 7.03 -11.66
C SER A 146 -5.29 5.73 -10.92
N GLU A 147 -5.31 5.76 -9.59
CA GLU A 147 -5.75 4.61 -8.79
C GLU A 147 -7.20 4.21 -9.10
N GLN A 148 -8.07 5.18 -9.38
CA GLN A 148 -9.47 4.93 -9.73
C GLN A 148 -9.59 4.19 -11.06
N GLU A 149 -8.81 4.59 -12.07
CA GLU A 149 -8.77 3.89 -13.36
C GLU A 149 -8.25 2.47 -13.21
N ARG A 150 -7.22 2.26 -12.38
CA ARG A 150 -6.61 0.94 -12.16
C ARG A 150 -7.56 -0.03 -11.46
N THR A 151 -8.41 0.46 -10.55
CA THR A 151 -9.32 -0.35 -9.72
C THR A 151 -10.74 -0.46 -10.29
N ALA A 152 -11.05 0.20 -11.41
CA ALA A 152 -12.37 0.13 -12.06
C ALA A 152 -12.72 -1.34 -12.40
N GLU A 153 -13.95 -1.75 -12.05
CA GLU A 153 -14.39 -3.15 -12.19
C GLU A 153 -14.60 -3.57 -13.65
N ASP A 154 -15.08 -2.65 -14.48
CA ASP A 154 -15.43 -2.85 -15.89
C ASP A 154 -14.22 -2.85 -16.84
N ARG A 155 -13.01 -2.61 -16.32
CA ARG A 155 -11.79 -2.55 -17.10
C ARG A 155 -11.08 -3.91 -17.19
N ALA A 156 -10.60 -4.26 -18.37
CA ALA A 156 -9.73 -5.42 -18.57
C ALA A 156 -8.46 -5.29 -17.72
N LYS A 157 -8.17 -6.33 -16.93
CA LYS A 157 -6.99 -6.37 -16.05
C LYS A 157 -5.75 -6.72 -16.87
N ARG A 158 -4.70 -5.90 -16.77
CA ARG A 158 -3.47 -6.06 -17.53
C ARG A 158 -2.30 -6.39 -16.63
N GLY A 159 -1.34 -7.17 -17.15
CA GLY A 159 -0.12 -7.49 -16.42
C GLY A 159 0.95 -8.08 -17.30
N VAL A 160 2.13 -8.28 -16.71
CA VAL A 160 3.32 -8.85 -17.33
C VAL A 160 3.95 -9.85 -16.38
N ALA A 161 4.34 -11.03 -16.90
CA ALA A 161 5.08 -12.01 -16.13
C ALA A 161 6.51 -11.51 -15.88
N LEU A 162 7.02 -11.70 -14.65
CA LEU A 162 8.41 -11.32 -14.31
C LEU A 162 9.43 -12.34 -14.76
N GLY A 163 8.99 -13.59 -15.05
CA GLY A 163 9.88 -14.73 -15.30
C GLY A 163 10.48 -15.29 -14.01
N ALA A 164 10.01 -14.85 -12.85
CA ALA A 164 10.35 -15.41 -11.54
C ALA A 164 9.28 -16.40 -11.09
N VAL A 165 9.70 -17.29 -10.18
CA VAL A 165 8.86 -18.35 -9.60
C VAL A 165 8.99 -18.31 -8.09
N VAL A 166 7.88 -18.59 -7.40
CA VAL A 166 7.86 -18.77 -5.94
C VAL A 166 7.34 -20.16 -5.59
N ARG A 167 7.68 -20.63 -4.40
CA ARG A 167 7.16 -21.87 -3.83
C ARG A 167 5.94 -21.61 -2.95
N HIS A 168 4.85 -22.30 -3.25
CA HIS A 168 3.67 -22.31 -2.39
C HIS A 168 4.02 -22.91 -1.01
N PRO A 169 3.77 -22.19 0.12
CA PRO A 169 4.32 -22.60 1.41
C PRO A 169 3.75 -23.90 1.97
N ALA A 170 2.51 -24.24 1.64
CA ALA A 170 1.85 -25.44 2.16
C ALA A 170 1.91 -26.64 1.20
N SER A 171 1.78 -26.44 -0.11
CA SER A 171 1.79 -27.53 -1.11
C SER A 171 3.16 -27.79 -1.74
N GLY A 172 4.09 -26.83 -1.70
CA GLY A 172 5.37 -26.90 -2.37
C GLY A 172 5.32 -26.63 -3.88
N GLU A 173 4.17 -26.37 -4.44
CA GLU A 173 3.96 -26.08 -5.86
C GLU A 173 4.69 -24.81 -6.29
N GLU A 174 5.19 -24.80 -7.52
CA GLU A 174 5.83 -23.64 -8.12
C GLU A 174 4.81 -22.73 -8.80
N LEU A 175 4.82 -21.44 -8.44
CA LEU A 175 3.85 -20.45 -8.90
C LEU A 175 4.59 -19.32 -9.62
N PRO A 176 4.11 -18.87 -10.81
CA PRO A 176 4.69 -17.75 -11.52
C PRO A 176 4.39 -16.41 -10.81
N VAL A 177 5.31 -15.47 -10.95
CA VAL A 177 5.16 -14.11 -10.42
C VAL A 177 4.89 -13.12 -11.54
N TRP A 178 3.88 -12.30 -11.36
CA TRP A 178 3.40 -11.28 -12.29
C TRP A 178 3.42 -9.89 -11.67
N ILE A 179 3.37 -8.87 -12.49
CA ILE A 179 2.89 -7.53 -12.13
C ILE A 179 1.55 -7.27 -12.81
N ALA A 180 0.64 -6.55 -12.14
CA ALA A 180 -0.63 -6.18 -12.74
C ALA A 180 -1.11 -4.80 -12.28
N ASP A 181 -1.90 -4.15 -13.12
CA ASP A 181 -2.40 -2.79 -12.91
C ASP A 181 -3.39 -2.67 -11.75
N TYR A 182 -4.13 -3.72 -11.43
CA TYR A 182 -5.14 -3.71 -10.36
C TYR A 182 -4.59 -3.91 -8.94
N VAL A 183 -3.28 -4.20 -8.79
CA VAL A 183 -2.61 -4.31 -7.49
C VAL A 183 -1.97 -2.98 -7.13
N LEU A 184 -2.29 -2.46 -5.94
CA LEU A 184 -1.78 -1.19 -5.43
C LEU A 184 -0.63 -1.40 -4.44
N ALA A 185 0.45 -0.65 -4.60
CA ALA A 185 1.64 -0.75 -3.74
C ALA A 185 1.38 -0.32 -2.30
N ASP A 186 0.41 0.57 -2.10
CA ASP A 186 0.09 1.16 -0.80
C ASP A 186 -0.97 0.38 -0.01
N TYR A 187 -1.44 -0.76 -0.52
CA TYR A 187 -2.39 -1.61 0.18
C TYR A 187 -1.76 -2.96 0.56
N GLY A 188 -1.83 -3.31 1.83
CA GLY A 188 -1.22 -4.53 2.36
C GLY A 188 0.30 -4.53 2.21
N SER A 189 0.81 -5.54 1.53
CA SER A 189 2.25 -5.68 1.21
C SER A 189 2.59 -5.20 -0.21
N GLY A 190 1.63 -4.70 -0.99
CA GLY A 190 1.79 -4.44 -2.42
C GLY A 190 1.90 -5.72 -3.26
N ALA A 191 1.53 -6.86 -2.68
CA ALA A 191 1.50 -8.17 -3.32
C ALA A 191 0.20 -8.90 -2.98
N VAL A 192 -0.34 -9.66 -3.92
CA VAL A 192 -1.55 -10.47 -3.73
C VAL A 192 -1.34 -11.88 -4.27
N MET A 193 -2.02 -12.84 -3.67
CA MET A 193 -2.14 -14.18 -4.23
C MET A 193 -3.32 -14.23 -5.20
N GLY A 194 -3.08 -14.66 -6.43
CA GLY A 194 -4.12 -14.85 -7.44
C GLY A 194 -4.91 -16.13 -7.19
N VAL A 195 -6.21 -15.99 -6.92
CA VAL A 195 -7.14 -17.10 -6.62
C VAL A 195 -8.34 -17.08 -7.59
N PRO A 196 -8.14 -17.41 -8.86
CA PRO A 196 -9.13 -17.19 -9.92
C PRO A 196 -10.49 -17.82 -9.66
N ALA A 197 -10.55 -18.96 -8.98
CA ALA A 197 -11.82 -19.60 -8.67
C ALA A 197 -12.63 -18.86 -7.57
N HIS A 198 -12.04 -17.85 -6.89
CA HIS A 198 -12.60 -17.20 -5.70
C HIS A 198 -12.54 -15.67 -5.71
N ASP A 199 -11.96 -15.07 -6.75
CA ASP A 199 -11.93 -13.60 -6.96
C ASP A 199 -12.23 -13.29 -8.43
N PRO A 200 -13.26 -12.46 -8.75
CA PRO A 200 -13.63 -12.14 -10.12
C PRO A 200 -12.54 -11.41 -10.91
N ARG A 201 -11.72 -10.59 -10.24
CA ARG A 201 -10.61 -9.87 -10.91
C ARG A 201 -9.51 -10.85 -11.30
N ASP A 202 -9.17 -11.76 -10.39
CA ASP A 202 -8.20 -12.82 -10.65
C ASP A 202 -8.70 -13.79 -11.72
N PHE A 203 -10.01 -14.06 -11.75
CA PHE A 203 -10.62 -14.89 -12.77
C PHE A 203 -10.49 -14.27 -14.18
N GLN A 204 -10.81 -12.99 -14.31
CA GLN A 204 -10.63 -12.25 -15.57
C GLN A 204 -9.17 -12.27 -16.04
N PHE A 205 -8.25 -12.03 -15.09
CA PHE A 205 -6.82 -12.05 -15.37
C PHE A 205 -6.35 -13.45 -15.80
N ALA A 206 -6.72 -14.48 -15.06
CA ALA A 206 -6.34 -15.85 -15.36
C ALA A 206 -6.87 -16.32 -16.72
N ARG A 207 -8.11 -15.94 -17.07
CA ARG A 207 -8.69 -16.24 -18.40
C ARG A 207 -7.93 -15.54 -19.52
N GLN A 208 -7.52 -14.30 -19.32
CA GLN A 208 -6.77 -13.53 -20.32
C GLN A 208 -5.37 -14.07 -20.58
N TYR A 209 -4.70 -14.58 -19.53
CA TYR A 209 -3.33 -15.07 -19.60
C TYR A 209 -3.20 -16.60 -19.54
N GLU A 210 -4.31 -17.30 -19.69
CA GLU A 210 -4.38 -18.78 -19.71
C GLU A 210 -3.77 -19.43 -18.45
N LEU A 211 -3.96 -18.78 -17.28
CA LEU A 211 -3.49 -19.29 -15.99
C LEU A 211 -4.50 -20.29 -15.40
N PRO A 212 -4.04 -21.26 -14.60
CA PRO A 212 -4.91 -22.27 -14.00
C PRO A 212 -5.99 -21.66 -13.10
N VAL A 213 -7.20 -22.21 -13.15
CA VAL A 213 -8.31 -21.90 -12.24
C VAL A 213 -8.54 -23.13 -11.35
N LYS A 214 -8.29 -22.99 -10.04
CA LYS A 214 -8.32 -24.08 -9.06
C LYS A 214 -9.43 -23.85 -8.04
N PRO A 215 -10.63 -24.46 -8.17
CA PRO A 215 -11.66 -24.35 -7.16
C PRO A 215 -11.26 -25.11 -5.90
N VAL A 216 -11.29 -24.42 -4.75
CA VAL A 216 -10.99 -24.98 -3.44
C VAL A 216 -12.04 -24.71 -2.38
N ILE A 217 -13.09 -23.95 -2.75
CA ILE A 217 -14.26 -23.73 -1.91
C ILE A 217 -15.50 -23.88 -2.80
N ILE A 218 -16.46 -24.64 -2.32
CA ILE A 218 -17.75 -24.84 -2.98
C ILE A 218 -18.90 -24.52 -2.01
N PRO A 219 -20.10 -24.18 -2.52
CA PRO A 219 -21.28 -24.09 -1.68
C PRO A 219 -21.53 -25.41 -0.94
N GLU A 220 -22.02 -25.35 0.29
CA GLU A 220 -22.36 -26.54 1.06
C GLU A 220 -23.41 -27.40 0.31
N GLY A 221 -23.14 -28.71 0.23
CA GLY A 221 -24.00 -29.64 -0.48
C GLY A 221 -23.85 -29.69 -2.00
N SER A 222 -22.90 -28.92 -2.58
CA SER A 222 -22.59 -28.97 -4.01
C SER A 222 -21.65 -30.14 -4.36
N ASP A 223 -21.69 -30.58 -5.63
CA ASP A 223 -20.75 -31.59 -6.13
C ASP A 223 -19.35 -30.98 -6.33
N PRO A 224 -18.31 -31.56 -5.69
CA PRO A 224 -16.92 -31.08 -5.82
C PRO A 224 -16.39 -31.10 -7.27
N HIS A 225 -16.97 -31.86 -8.16
CA HIS A 225 -16.54 -32.00 -9.56
C HIS A 225 -17.27 -31.05 -10.51
N ASN A 226 -18.23 -30.30 -10.01
CA ASN A 226 -19.05 -29.40 -10.84
C ASN A 226 -18.62 -27.93 -10.62
N PHE A 227 -17.53 -27.51 -11.26
CA PHE A 227 -17.18 -26.10 -11.39
C PHE A 227 -17.90 -25.51 -12.61
N ASP A 228 -18.85 -24.60 -12.40
CA ASP A 228 -19.68 -23.99 -13.43
C ASP A 228 -18.95 -22.93 -14.30
N GLY A 229 -17.67 -22.69 -14.03
CA GLY A 229 -16.86 -21.73 -14.77
C GLY A 229 -16.95 -20.29 -14.29
N GLU A 230 -17.63 -20.05 -13.16
CA GLU A 230 -17.73 -18.74 -12.51
C GLU A 230 -17.05 -18.73 -11.13
N PRO A 231 -16.42 -17.61 -10.71
CA PRO A 231 -15.73 -17.55 -9.43
C PRO A 231 -16.71 -17.57 -8.25
N PHE A 232 -16.53 -18.51 -7.33
CA PHE A 232 -17.32 -18.57 -6.11
C PHE A 232 -16.66 -17.75 -4.98
N THR A 233 -17.28 -16.63 -4.63
CA THR A 233 -16.77 -15.68 -3.62
C THR A 233 -17.34 -15.89 -2.21
N GLY A 234 -18.33 -16.75 -2.09
CA GLY A 234 -19.08 -17.00 -0.85
C GLY A 234 -18.30 -17.83 0.19
N SER A 235 -18.97 -18.04 1.32
CA SER A 235 -18.56 -19.04 2.32
C SER A 235 -19.07 -20.41 1.89
N GLY A 236 -18.33 -21.48 2.22
CA GLY A 236 -18.69 -22.83 1.83
C GLY A 236 -17.77 -23.85 2.51
N VAL A 237 -17.60 -24.99 1.86
CA VAL A 237 -16.81 -26.12 2.32
C VAL A 237 -15.55 -26.22 1.45
N LEU A 238 -14.39 -26.50 2.10
CA LEU A 238 -13.12 -26.65 1.41
C LEU A 238 -13.06 -28.01 0.69
N ILE A 239 -12.47 -27.96 -0.52
CA ILE A 239 -12.10 -29.12 -1.34
C ILE A 239 -10.68 -28.93 -1.89
N HIS A 240 -10.01 -29.96 -2.32
CA HIS A 240 -8.66 -29.92 -2.91
C HIS A 240 -7.62 -29.15 -2.05
N SER A 241 -7.86 -29.09 -0.74
CA SER A 241 -7.05 -28.38 0.25
C SER A 241 -6.37 -29.33 1.25
N GLY A 242 -6.28 -30.61 0.89
CA GLY A 242 -5.62 -31.67 1.68
C GLY A 242 -6.30 -31.88 3.03
N ARG A 243 -5.57 -31.73 4.13
CA ARG A 243 -6.12 -31.96 5.48
C ARG A 243 -7.26 -31.00 5.88
N TYR A 244 -7.51 -29.97 5.10
CA TYR A 244 -8.58 -29.00 5.36
C TYR A 244 -9.84 -29.28 4.56
N ASP A 245 -9.86 -30.33 3.73
CA ASP A 245 -11.04 -30.74 2.97
C ASP A 245 -12.21 -31.08 3.92
N GLY A 246 -13.40 -30.63 3.57
CA GLY A 246 -14.60 -30.81 4.38
C GLY A 246 -14.81 -29.79 5.49
N LEU A 247 -13.81 -28.94 5.80
CA LEU A 247 -14.00 -27.86 6.78
C LEU A 247 -14.80 -26.72 6.16
N ASN A 248 -15.61 -26.04 6.98
CA ASN A 248 -16.18 -24.77 6.58
C ASN A 248 -15.10 -23.66 6.52
N THR A 249 -15.37 -22.59 5.79
CA THR A 249 -14.42 -21.50 5.53
C THR A 249 -13.89 -20.83 6.80
N LEU A 250 -14.68 -20.72 7.88
CA LEU A 250 -14.26 -20.08 9.14
C LEU A 250 -13.28 -20.96 9.91
N GLU A 251 -13.58 -22.24 10.04
CA GLU A 251 -12.70 -23.22 10.67
C GLU A 251 -11.40 -23.37 9.89
N ALA A 252 -11.47 -23.45 8.57
CA ALA A 252 -10.31 -23.54 7.69
C ALA A 252 -9.38 -22.33 7.85
N ARG A 253 -9.92 -21.11 7.87
CA ARG A 253 -9.12 -19.89 8.10
C ARG A 253 -8.32 -19.97 9.39
N SER A 254 -8.97 -20.32 10.48
CA SER A 254 -8.32 -20.42 11.79
C SER A 254 -7.23 -21.49 11.81
N GLN A 255 -7.50 -22.67 11.23
CA GLN A 255 -6.53 -23.75 11.20
C GLN A 255 -5.36 -23.49 10.24
N ILE A 256 -5.59 -22.84 9.09
CA ILE A 256 -4.54 -22.48 8.14
C ILE A 256 -3.63 -21.42 8.75
N ILE A 257 -4.19 -20.39 9.43
CA ILE A 257 -3.40 -19.37 10.13
C ILE A 257 -2.54 -20.02 11.22
N ALA A 258 -3.12 -20.86 12.06
CA ALA A 258 -2.38 -21.56 13.11
C ALA A 258 -1.24 -22.43 12.55
N ALA A 259 -1.49 -23.12 11.44
CA ALA A 259 -0.45 -23.89 10.75
C ALA A 259 0.65 -23.00 10.15
N ALA A 260 0.28 -21.85 9.60
CA ALA A 260 1.22 -20.87 9.07
C ALA A 260 2.18 -20.37 10.15
N GLU A 261 1.65 -20.02 11.31
CA GLU A 261 2.43 -19.57 12.47
C GLU A 261 3.34 -20.68 12.99
N GLN A 262 2.78 -21.89 13.19
CA GLN A 262 3.54 -23.03 13.71
C GLN A 262 4.71 -23.43 12.81
N GLN A 263 4.51 -23.34 11.47
CA GLN A 263 5.50 -23.75 10.47
C GLN A 263 6.36 -22.58 9.97
N GLY A 264 6.11 -21.35 10.44
CA GLY A 264 6.92 -20.17 10.14
C GLY A 264 6.76 -19.59 8.72
N TRP A 265 5.68 -19.94 7.98
CA TRP A 265 5.42 -19.41 6.66
C TRP A 265 4.30 -18.38 6.60
N GLY A 266 3.79 -17.92 7.75
CA GLY A 266 2.81 -16.86 7.83
C GLY A 266 2.47 -16.50 9.28
N VAL A 267 1.71 -15.41 9.44
CA VAL A 267 1.23 -14.91 10.75
C VAL A 267 -0.15 -14.31 10.61
N ALA A 268 -0.94 -14.36 11.69
CA ALA A 268 -2.16 -13.57 11.77
C ALA A 268 -1.83 -12.08 11.65
N LYS A 269 -2.61 -11.32 10.88
CA LYS A 269 -2.36 -9.90 10.65
C LYS A 269 -3.65 -9.10 10.55
N VAL A 270 -3.62 -7.91 11.14
CA VAL A 270 -4.65 -6.87 10.96
C VAL A 270 -4.05 -5.74 10.16
N VAL A 271 -4.78 -5.27 9.16
CA VAL A 271 -4.43 -4.09 8.37
C VAL A 271 -5.60 -3.12 8.32
N TYR A 272 -5.30 -1.84 8.09
CA TYR A 272 -6.29 -0.78 8.00
C TYR A 272 -6.21 -0.08 6.65
N LYS A 273 -7.35 0.40 6.14
CA LYS A 273 -7.37 1.31 4.99
C LYS A 273 -6.93 2.72 5.40
N LEU A 274 -7.17 3.10 6.66
CA LEU A 274 -6.71 4.36 7.24
C LEU A 274 -5.20 4.48 7.04
N ARG A 275 -4.76 5.64 6.57
CA ARG A 275 -3.34 5.99 6.41
C ARG A 275 -2.98 7.13 7.34
N ASP A 276 -1.69 7.21 7.69
CA ASP A 276 -1.18 8.36 8.45
C ASP A 276 -1.46 9.66 7.71
N TRP A 277 -1.77 10.69 8.48
CA TRP A 277 -2.18 11.97 7.93
C TRP A 277 -0.97 12.81 7.53
N LEU A 278 -0.79 13.04 6.24
CA LEU A 278 0.22 13.93 5.69
C LEU A 278 -0.14 15.39 6.00
N ILE A 279 0.65 16.02 6.86
CA ILE A 279 0.43 17.41 7.29
C ILE A 279 1.37 18.41 6.64
N SER A 280 2.55 18.00 6.17
CA SER A 280 3.53 18.94 5.64
C SER A 280 3.21 19.44 4.24
N ARG A 281 3.46 20.75 4.04
CA ARG A 281 3.32 21.46 2.76
C ARG A 281 4.48 22.42 2.56
N GLN A 282 4.86 22.62 1.33
CA GLN A 282 5.86 23.57 0.88
C GLN A 282 5.18 24.92 0.60
N ARG A 283 4.61 25.52 1.65
CA ARG A 283 3.85 26.78 1.61
C ARG A 283 4.30 27.69 2.76
N TYR A 284 3.89 28.97 2.70
CA TYR A 284 4.15 29.91 3.80
C TYR A 284 3.10 29.83 4.90
N TRP A 285 1.82 29.83 4.52
CA TRP A 285 0.72 29.89 5.50
C TRP A 285 0.39 28.50 6.08
N GLY A 286 0.40 28.43 7.39
CA GLY A 286 0.10 27.23 8.16
C GLY A 286 0.80 27.26 9.53
N CYS A 287 0.88 26.13 10.19
CA CYS A 287 1.56 25.96 11.47
C CYS A 287 3.02 25.53 11.21
N PRO A 288 4.04 26.32 11.63
CA PRO A 288 5.41 25.85 11.57
C PRO A 288 5.58 24.55 12.35
N ILE A 289 6.24 23.57 11.74
CA ILE A 289 6.49 22.29 12.39
C ILE A 289 7.66 22.52 13.39
N PRO A 290 7.47 22.25 14.69
CA PRO A 290 8.43 22.64 15.74
C PRO A 290 9.59 21.66 15.83
N ILE A 291 10.34 21.55 14.74
CA ILE A 291 11.48 20.63 14.59
C ILE A 291 12.72 21.38 14.14
N ILE A 292 13.85 20.95 14.64
CA ILE A 292 15.20 21.40 14.29
C ILE A 292 16.00 20.22 13.75
N HIS A 293 16.65 20.39 12.60
CA HIS A 293 17.53 19.42 11.99
C HIS A 293 18.97 19.72 12.38
N CYS A 294 19.51 18.93 13.30
CA CYS A 294 20.89 19.05 13.77
C CYS A 294 21.78 18.01 13.07
N PRO A 295 22.93 18.41 12.52
CA PRO A 295 23.86 17.47 11.89
C PRO A 295 24.43 16.42 12.86
N SER A 296 24.51 16.74 14.16
CA SER A 296 25.04 15.85 15.19
C SER A 296 23.96 15.04 15.92
N CYS A 297 22.81 15.66 16.23
CA CYS A 297 21.73 15.05 17.04
C CYS A 297 20.58 14.51 16.18
N GLY A 298 20.55 14.78 14.88
CA GLY A 298 19.45 14.41 13.99
C GLY A 298 18.23 15.32 14.14
N VAL A 299 17.05 14.74 14.24
CA VAL A 299 15.77 15.44 14.38
C VAL A 299 15.52 15.76 15.85
N VAL A 300 15.43 17.05 16.19
CA VAL A 300 15.28 17.52 17.56
C VAL A 300 14.04 18.41 17.67
N PRO A 301 13.13 18.18 18.63
CA PRO A 301 11.99 19.06 18.85
C PRO A 301 12.44 20.41 19.42
N VAL A 302 11.71 21.47 19.04
CA VAL A 302 11.85 22.79 19.69
C VAL A 302 11.40 22.66 21.15
N PRO A 303 12.15 23.19 22.13
CA PRO A 303 11.74 23.15 23.54
C PRO A 303 10.38 23.82 23.77
N GLU A 304 9.57 23.27 24.66
CA GLU A 304 8.22 23.80 24.96
C GLU A 304 8.25 25.27 25.35
N ALA A 305 9.27 25.70 26.08
CA ALA A 305 9.43 27.11 26.50
C ALA A 305 9.65 28.08 25.33
N GLU A 306 10.05 27.57 24.16
CA GLU A 306 10.26 28.35 22.94
C GLU A 306 9.08 28.28 21.96
N LEU A 307 8.01 27.61 22.33
CA LEU A 307 6.78 27.56 21.53
C LEU A 307 5.90 28.77 21.75
N PRO A 308 5.15 29.23 20.76
CA PRO A 308 5.07 28.70 19.39
C PRO A 308 6.24 29.17 18.49
N VAL A 309 6.66 28.34 17.55
CA VAL A 309 7.54 28.77 16.45
C VAL A 309 6.75 29.77 15.60
N ARG A 310 7.22 31.01 15.54
CA ARG A 310 6.51 32.07 14.80
C ARG A 310 6.99 32.17 13.37
N LEU A 311 6.06 32.36 12.43
CA LEU A 311 6.37 32.67 11.04
C LEU A 311 7.03 34.05 10.94
N PRO A 312 8.03 34.22 10.08
CA PRO A 312 8.65 35.52 9.82
C PRO A 312 7.67 36.44 9.10
N GLN A 313 7.62 37.72 9.50
CA GLN A 313 6.66 38.69 8.93
C GLN A 313 7.03 39.15 7.53
N GLN A 314 8.34 39.21 7.23
CA GLN A 314 8.85 39.65 5.95
C GLN A 314 9.26 38.44 5.10
N VAL A 315 8.43 38.06 4.16
CA VAL A 315 8.63 36.93 3.26
C VAL A 315 8.35 37.35 1.83
N SER A 316 9.29 37.10 0.94
CA SER A 316 9.08 37.28 -0.50
C SER A 316 8.31 36.08 -1.04
N LEU A 317 7.08 36.29 -1.49
CA LEU A 317 6.25 35.24 -2.07
C LEU A 317 6.34 35.30 -3.59
N SER A 318 7.13 34.44 -4.19
CA SER A 318 7.24 34.33 -5.66
C SER A 318 6.01 33.70 -6.31
N GLY A 319 5.21 32.98 -5.54
CA GLY A 319 4.08 32.18 -6.03
C GLY A 319 4.49 30.92 -6.82
N ARG A 320 5.79 30.70 -7.02
CA ARG A 320 6.38 29.53 -7.70
C ARG A 320 7.62 29.07 -6.92
N GLY A 321 7.96 27.79 -7.10
CA GLY A 321 9.10 27.16 -6.40
C GLY A 321 8.73 26.61 -5.03
N GLY A 322 9.72 26.03 -4.33
CA GLY A 322 9.53 25.35 -3.03
C GLY A 322 9.09 26.26 -1.89
N SER A 323 9.20 25.78 -0.63
CA SER A 323 8.82 26.55 0.54
C SER A 323 9.51 27.94 0.58
N PRO A 324 8.74 29.03 0.71
CA PRO A 324 9.34 30.37 0.87
C PRO A 324 10.26 30.50 2.08
N LEU A 325 10.07 29.65 3.09
CA LEU A 325 10.91 29.64 4.30
C LEU A 325 12.32 29.14 4.05
N ASN A 326 12.54 28.36 2.97
CA ASN A 326 13.87 27.88 2.58
C ASN A 326 14.87 29.00 2.26
N SER A 327 14.38 30.13 1.74
CA SER A 327 15.20 31.28 1.37
C SER A 327 15.55 32.19 2.56
N LEU A 328 14.91 32.03 3.72
CA LEU A 328 15.07 32.88 4.89
C LEU A 328 16.14 32.34 5.82
N VAL A 329 17.41 32.59 5.48
CA VAL A 329 18.58 32.07 6.20
C VAL A 329 18.55 32.42 7.68
N GLU A 330 18.24 33.68 8.02
CA GLU A 330 18.22 34.16 9.42
C GLU A 330 17.16 33.47 10.27
N TRP A 331 16.00 33.15 9.70
CA TRP A 331 14.92 32.44 10.38
C TRP A 331 15.23 30.93 10.49
N LYS A 332 15.84 30.38 9.45
CA LYS A 332 16.12 28.94 9.35
C LYS A 332 17.26 28.51 10.25
N GLN A 333 18.33 29.28 10.34
CA GLN A 333 19.51 28.92 11.13
C GLN A 333 19.30 29.18 12.62
N VAL A 334 19.55 28.16 13.42
CA VAL A 334 19.41 28.18 14.89
C VAL A 334 20.48 27.34 15.56
N ALA A 335 20.69 27.55 16.86
CA ALA A 335 21.48 26.62 17.64
C ALA A 335 20.65 25.38 18.01
N CYS A 336 21.25 24.21 17.96
CA CYS A 336 20.61 22.97 18.43
C CYS A 336 20.36 23.05 19.94
N PRO A 337 19.13 22.85 20.44
CA PRO A 337 18.84 22.92 21.87
C PRO A 337 19.51 21.81 22.70
N CYS A 338 19.96 20.73 22.07
CA CYS A 338 20.62 19.61 22.75
C CYS A 338 22.13 19.78 22.83
N CYS A 339 22.82 20.22 21.77
CA CYS A 339 24.27 20.24 21.70
C CYS A 339 24.88 21.61 21.37
N GLY A 340 24.08 22.64 21.11
CA GLY A 340 24.54 23.99 20.77
C GLY A 340 25.11 24.16 19.37
N THR A 341 25.29 23.09 18.59
CA THR A 341 25.83 23.15 17.22
C THR A 341 24.86 23.89 16.30
N ALA A 342 25.40 24.56 15.25
CA ALA A 342 24.59 25.17 14.20
C ALA A 342 23.67 24.14 13.55
N ALA A 343 22.41 24.46 13.47
CA ALA A 343 21.33 23.59 13.03
C ALA A 343 20.28 24.39 12.24
N GLU A 344 19.34 23.71 11.61
CA GLU A 344 18.31 24.34 10.78
C GLU A 344 16.90 24.00 11.26
N ARG A 345 16.02 25.02 11.31
CA ARG A 345 14.59 24.80 11.52
C ARG A 345 13.99 24.06 10.33
N GLU A 346 12.93 23.28 10.63
CA GLU A 346 12.05 22.75 9.61
C GLU A 346 11.39 23.89 8.83
N THR A 347 11.34 23.77 7.51
CA THR A 347 10.80 24.79 6.59
C THR A 347 9.47 24.38 5.97
N GLU A 348 9.02 23.19 6.26
CA GLU A 348 7.68 22.74 5.87
C GLU A 348 6.63 23.22 6.87
N ILE A 349 5.44 23.46 6.36
CA ILE A 349 4.31 23.95 7.15
C ILE A 349 3.31 22.84 7.37
N GLY A 350 2.89 22.67 8.63
CA GLY A 350 1.76 21.83 8.99
C GLY A 350 0.46 22.48 8.51
N ARG A 351 -0.21 21.81 7.56
CA ARG A 351 -1.49 22.27 7.02
C ARG A 351 -2.43 21.11 6.77
N ALA A 352 -3.56 21.13 7.46
CA ALA A 352 -4.68 20.30 7.11
C ALA A 352 -5.32 20.82 5.81
N HIS A 353 -5.69 19.90 4.93
CA HIS A 353 -6.54 20.21 3.79
C HIS A 353 -7.98 19.98 4.23
N VAL A 354 -8.77 21.03 4.13
CA VAL A 354 -10.22 21.00 4.38
C VAL A 354 -10.90 21.17 3.05
#